data_00f69728571d04de90889807f9092eaa
#
_entry.id   00f69728571d04de90889807f9092eaa
#
_cell.length_a   1.000
_cell.length_b   1.000
_cell.length_c   1.000
_cell.angle_alpha   90.00
_cell.angle_beta   90.00
_cell.angle_gamma   90.00
#
_symmetry.space_group_name_H-M   'P 1'
#
loop_
_entity.id
_entity.type
_entity.pdbx_description
1 polymer ?
#
loop_
_entity_poly.entity_id
_entity_poly.type
_entity_poly.pdbx_seq_one_letter_code
_entity_poly.pdbx_strand_id
1 'polypeptide(L)'
;IRRDWTARQSRLKEKLFAEVREQILKFMESSRYEEYLCTKIEEAVCFAEHDEIQIYLSKEDEPRLKSLTVKTSFPLKVSDESFIGGIKAIIPEKNILIDNSFEEGYQAAYREFKFDGGPAHE
;
A
#
# COMPACT_ATOMS: atom_id res chain seq x y z
N ILE A 1 -27.30 -24.09 6.87
CA ILE A 1 -27.52 -22.80 7.55
C ILE A 1 -26.20 -22.10 7.78
N ARG A 2 -25.24 -22.75 8.42
CA ARG A 2 -23.91 -22.16 8.58
C ARG A 2 -23.23 -21.88 7.25
N ARG A 3 -23.40 -22.78 6.30
CA ARG A 3 -22.83 -22.60 4.96
C ARG A 3 -23.39 -21.38 4.27
N ASP A 4 -24.70 -21.17 4.37
CA ASP A 4 -25.34 -20.03 3.76
C ASP A 4 -24.85 -18.72 4.38
N TRP A 5 -24.70 -18.71 5.71
CA TRP A 5 -24.19 -17.53 6.41
C TRP A 5 -22.74 -17.25 6.01
N THR A 6 -21.89 -18.27 6.01
CA THR A 6 -20.50 -18.12 5.64
C THR A 6 -20.35 -17.62 4.20
N ALA A 7 -21.15 -18.17 3.28
CA ALA A 7 -21.14 -17.73 1.89
C ALA A 7 -21.58 -16.27 1.77
N ARG A 8 -22.57 -15.85 2.53
CA ARG A 8 -23.01 -14.44 2.55
C ARG A 8 -21.94 -13.52 3.09
N GLN A 9 -21.30 -13.91 4.20
CA GLN A 9 -20.20 -13.14 4.76
C GLN A 9 -19.07 -12.98 3.78
N SER A 10 -18.70 -14.06 3.09
CA SER A 10 -17.64 -14.02 2.10
C SER A 10 -17.96 -13.07 0.96
N ARG A 11 -19.19 -13.12 0.45
CA ARG A 11 -19.63 -12.24 -0.64
C ARG A 11 -19.68 -10.79 -0.20
N LEU A 12 -20.18 -10.52 1.01
CA LEU A 12 -20.23 -9.17 1.56
C LEU A 12 -18.83 -8.62 1.79
N LYS A 13 -17.94 -9.44 2.31
CA LYS A 13 -16.55 -9.06 2.52
C LYS A 13 -15.87 -8.71 1.22
N GLU A 14 -16.02 -9.55 0.21
CA GLU A 14 -15.42 -9.31 -1.10
C GLU A 14 -15.97 -8.03 -1.74
N LYS A 15 -17.27 -7.80 -1.63
CA LYS A 15 -17.89 -6.60 -2.14
C LYS A 15 -17.37 -5.36 -1.43
N LEU A 16 -17.29 -5.42 -0.10
CA LEU A 16 -16.77 -4.31 0.70
C LEU A 16 -15.34 -3.97 0.31
N PHE A 17 -14.47 -4.98 0.21
CA PHE A 17 -13.08 -4.75 -0.13
C PHE A 17 -12.87 -4.36 -1.58
N ALA A 18 -13.75 -4.78 -2.48
CA ALA A 18 -13.74 -4.28 -3.85
C ALA A 18 -14.02 -2.77 -3.88
N GLU A 19 -14.95 -2.30 -3.05
CA GLU A 19 -15.23 -0.87 -2.92
C GLU A 19 -14.04 -0.11 -2.33
N VAL A 20 -13.40 -0.68 -1.31
CA VAL A 20 -12.18 -0.10 -0.71
C VAL A 20 -11.08 0.02 -1.77
N ARG A 21 -10.86 -1.03 -2.55
CA ARG A 21 -9.88 -1.01 -3.62
C ARG A 21 -10.18 0.08 -4.65
N GLU A 22 -11.45 0.23 -5.01
CA GLU A 22 -11.88 1.28 -5.93
C GLU A 22 -11.59 2.67 -5.39
N GLN A 23 -11.82 2.88 -4.09
CA GLN A 23 -11.51 4.14 -3.42
C GLN A 23 -10.01 4.43 -3.42
N ILE A 24 -9.20 3.40 -3.19
CA ILE A 24 -7.74 3.52 -3.26
C ILE A 24 -7.30 3.94 -4.66
N LEU A 25 -7.85 3.31 -5.69
CA LEU A 25 -7.51 3.64 -7.07
C LEU A 25 -7.91 5.07 -7.42
N LYS A 26 -9.05 5.54 -6.94
CA LYS A 26 -9.48 6.93 -7.11
C LYS A 26 -8.53 7.90 -6.42
N PHE A 27 -8.11 7.57 -5.21
CA PHE A 27 -7.13 8.39 -4.49
C PHE A 27 -5.82 8.49 -5.28
N MET A 28 -5.38 7.39 -5.89
CA MET A 28 -4.15 7.36 -6.67
C MET A 28 -4.22 8.23 -7.93
N GLU A 29 -5.42 8.54 -8.40
CA GLU A 29 -5.61 9.45 -9.53
C GLU A 29 -5.60 10.91 -9.11
N SER A 30 -5.71 11.20 -7.81
CA SER A 30 -5.76 12.57 -7.31
C SER A 30 -4.37 13.14 -7.08
N SER A 31 -4.29 14.48 -6.99
CA SER A 31 -3.04 15.17 -6.68
C SER A 31 -2.54 14.87 -5.27
N ARG A 32 -3.44 14.47 -4.39
CA ARG A 32 -3.09 14.11 -3.02
C ARG A 32 -2.21 12.86 -2.95
N TYR A 33 -2.29 12.00 -3.95
CA TYR A 33 -1.48 10.80 -4.00
C TYR A 33 0.01 11.13 -4.10
N GLU A 34 0.37 12.11 -4.95
CA GLU A 34 1.77 12.54 -5.04
C GLU A 34 2.28 13.11 -3.71
N GLU A 35 1.46 13.89 -3.02
CA GLU A 35 1.81 14.43 -1.70
C GLU A 35 2.01 13.30 -0.70
N TYR A 36 1.14 12.30 -0.74
CA TYR A 36 1.25 11.11 0.10
C TYR A 36 2.56 10.38 -0.16
N LEU A 37 2.90 10.17 -1.43
CA LEU A 37 4.16 9.51 -1.80
C LEU A 37 5.36 10.29 -1.32
N CYS A 38 5.35 11.61 -1.47
CA CYS A 38 6.43 12.47 -0.98
C CYS A 38 6.62 12.30 0.53
N THR A 39 5.53 12.31 1.29
CA THR A 39 5.55 12.13 2.74
C THR A 39 6.16 10.78 3.12
N LYS A 40 5.74 9.72 2.44
CA LYS A 40 6.24 8.37 2.72
C LYS A 40 7.71 8.21 2.36
N ILE A 41 8.14 8.84 1.27
CA ILE A 41 9.55 8.83 0.87
C ILE A 41 10.39 9.56 1.93
N GLU A 42 9.93 10.73 2.37
CA GLU A 42 10.64 11.49 3.40
C GLU A 42 10.72 10.74 4.72
N GLU A 43 9.64 10.08 5.13
CA GLU A 43 9.64 9.25 6.34
C GLU A 43 10.65 8.11 6.23
N ALA A 44 10.73 7.46 5.08
CA ALA A 44 11.67 6.37 4.87
C ALA A 44 13.12 6.86 4.92
N VAL A 45 13.40 8.00 4.29
CA VAL A 45 14.75 8.60 4.32
C VAL A 45 15.14 8.97 5.74
N CYS A 46 14.21 9.56 6.50
CA CYS A 46 14.46 9.89 7.92
C CYS A 46 14.71 8.64 8.75
N PHE A 47 13.99 7.57 8.49
CA PHE A 47 14.20 6.30 9.19
C PHE A 47 15.57 5.72 8.93
N ALA A 48 16.06 5.85 7.70
CA ALA A 48 17.38 5.33 7.33
C ALA A 48 18.53 6.14 7.97
N GLU A 49 18.25 7.40 8.34
CA GLU A 49 19.25 8.34 8.89
C GLU A 49 20.43 8.51 7.93
N HIS A 50 21.59 7.96 8.28
CA HIS A 50 22.81 8.04 7.45
C HIS A 50 23.05 6.79 6.62
N ASP A 51 22.20 5.78 6.78
CA ASP A 51 22.34 4.53 6.06
C ASP A 51 21.86 4.69 4.61
N GLU A 52 22.45 3.91 3.73
CA GLU A 52 21.99 3.85 2.35
C GLU A 52 20.59 3.28 2.29
N ILE A 53 19.72 3.90 1.51
CA ILE A 53 18.35 3.44 1.32
C ILE A 53 18.02 3.45 -0.17
N GLN A 54 17.33 2.41 -0.61
CA GLN A 54 16.81 2.29 -1.96
C GLN A 54 15.29 2.31 -1.90
N ILE A 55 14.67 3.27 -2.60
CA ILE A 55 13.23 3.45 -2.59
C ILE A 55 12.67 3.08 -3.96
N TYR A 56 11.64 2.24 -3.95
CA TYR A 56 11.01 1.73 -5.17
C TYR A 56 9.55 2.17 -5.23
N LEU A 57 9.16 2.65 -6.41
CA LEU A 57 7.77 2.92 -6.75
C LEU A 57 7.18 1.72 -7.47
N SER A 58 5.85 1.62 -7.48
CA SER A 58 5.17 0.65 -8.31
C SER A 58 5.49 0.91 -9.78
N LYS A 59 5.52 -0.15 -10.56
CA LYS A 59 5.72 -0.05 -12.00
C LYS A 59 4.71 0.90 -12.65
N GLU A 60 3.49 0.95 -12.14
CA GLU A 60 2.44 1.82 -12.64
C GLU A 60 2.68 3.30 -12.33
N ASP A 61 3.53 3.59 -11.36
CA ASP A 61 3.88 4.96 -10.98
C ASP A 61 5.12 5.49 -11.68
N GLU A 62 5.64 4.77 -12.67
CA GLU A 62 6.78 5.21 -13.46
C GLU A 62 6.64 6.63 -14.02
N PRO A 63 5.47 7.04 -14.55
CA PRO A 63 5.30 8.41 -15.04
C PRO A 63 5.48 9.49 -13.98
N ARG A 64 5.31 9.13 -12.69
CA ARG A 64 5.47 10.06 -11.58
C ARG A 64 6.92 10.15 -11.07
N LEU A 65 7.78 9.27 -11.55
CA LEU A 65 9.15 9.14 -11.04
C LEU A 65 9.92 10.46 -11.06
N LYS A 66 9.90 11.14 -12.19
CA LYS A 66 10.63 12.41 -12.33
C LYS A 66 10.10 13.50 -11.40
N SER A 67 8.79 13.63 -11.31
CA SER A 67 8.15 14.62 -10.46
C SER A 67 8.49 14.37 -8.99
N LEU A 68 8.40 13.12 -8.56
CA LEU A 68 8.69 12.77 -7.18
C LEU A 68 10.17 12.92 -6.85
N THR A 69 11.06 12.60 -7.77
CA THR A 69 12.50 12.77 -7.58
C THR A 69 12.82 14.25 -7.37
N VAL A 70 12.21 15.12 -8.16
CA VAL A 70 12.41 16.57 -8.01
C VAL A 70 11.84 17.07 -6.68
N LYS A 71 10.63 16.66 -6.34
CA LYS A 71 9.96 17.13 -5.12
C LYS A 71 10.66 16.67 -3.84
N THR A 72 11.16 15.45 -3.82
CA THR A 72 11.81 14.88 -2.62
C THR A 72 13.32 15.09 -2.61
N SER A 73 13.90 15.48 -3.73
CA SER A 73 15.36 15.63 -3.92
C SER A 73 16.10 14.33 -3.59
N PHE A 74 15.47 13.19 -3.82
CA PHE A 74 16.02 11.88 -3.53
C PHE A 74 15.88 10.98 -4.75
N PRO A 75 16.93 10.21 -5.11
CA PRO A 75 16.85 9.30 -6.26
C PRO A 75 15.91 8.13 -5.96
N LEU A 76 14.98 7.90 -6.86
CA LEU A 76 13.98 6.85 -6.75
C LEU A 76 14.17 5.85 -7.88
N LYS A 77 13.67 4.64 -7.65
CA LYS A 77 13.69 3.57 -8.66
C LYS A 77 12.27 3.05 -8.86
N VAL A 78 12.04 2.41 -9.99
CA VAL A 78 10.77 1.75 -10.28
C VAL A 78 10.97 0.26 -10.09
N SER A 79 10.06 -0.38 -9.35
CA SER A 79 10.10 -1.83 -9.14
C SER A 79 9.71 -2.56 -10.43
N ASP A 80 10.25 -3.75 -10.61
CA ASP A 80 9.82 -4.64 -11.68
C ASP A 80 8.45 -5.23 -11.41
N GLU A 81 8.02 -5.17 -10.16
CA GLU A 81 6.72 -5.67 -9.74
C GLU A 81 5.69 -4.56 -9.70
N SER A 82 4.47 -4.89 -10.12
CA SER A 82 3.34 -3.99 -9.99
C SER A 82 2.66 -4.25 -8.65
N PHE A 83 2.50 -3.20 -7.85
CA PHE A 83 1.74 -3.28 -6.60
C PHE A 83 0.82 -2.05 -6.50
N ILE A 84 -0.22 -2.17 -5.71
CA ILE A 84 -1.20 -1.09 -5.57
C ILE A 84 -0.62 0.01 -4.68
N GLY A 85 -0.19 1.11 -5.31
CA GLY A 85 0.19 2.34 -4.63
C GLY A 85 1.28 2.24 -3.58
N GLY A 86 1.69 3.40 -3.07
CA GLY A 86 2.67 3.48 -2.01
C GLY A 86 4.11 3.26 -2.47
N ILE A 87 4.98 2.99 -1.53
CA ILE A 87 6.40 2.76 -1.79
C ILE A 87 6.91 1.52 -1.07
N LYS A 88 8.01 0.99 -1.58
CA LYS A 88 8.80 -0.03 -0.90
C LYS A 88 10.22 0.49 -0.78
N ALA A 89 10.87 0.23 0.33
CA ALA A 89 12.22 0.70 0.57
C ALA A 89 13.08 -0.41 1.18
N ILE A 90 14.35 -0.42 0.82
CA ILE A 90 15.31 -1.38 1.35
C ILE A 90 16.48 -0.61 1.98
N ILE A 91 16.80 -0.95 3.21
CA ILE A 91 17.95 -0.41 3.92
C ILE A 91 18.91 -1.58 4.17
N PRO A 92 19.88 -1.81 3.26
CA PRO A 92 20.76 -2.99 3.34
C PRO A 92 21.55 -3.08 4.65
N GLU A 93 22.06 -1.96 5.14
CA GLU A 93 22.88 -1.96 6.36
C GLU A 93 22.10 -2.37 7.61
N LYS A 94 20.81 -2.08 7.64
CA LYS A 94 19.92 -2.49 8.74
C LYS A 94 19.23 -3.81 8.47
N ASN A 95 19.38 -4.34 7.26
CA ASN A 95 18.71 -5.55 6.80
C ASN A 95 17.19 -5.43 6.97
N ILE A 96 16.64 -4.28 6.59
CA ILE A 96 15.23 -3.95 6.75
C ILE A 96 14.59 -3.71 5.39
N LEU A 97 13.41 -4.28 5.20
CA LEU A 97 12.52 -3.98 4.09
C LEU A 97 11.32 -3.23 4.64
N ILE A 98 11.08 -2.04 4.10
CA ILE A 98 9.90 -1.25 4.44
C ILE A 98 8.88 -1.41 3.31
N ASP A 99 7.70 -1.91 3.64
CA ASP A 99 6.61 -2.05 2.67
C ASP A 99 5.45 -1.16 3.09
N ASN A 100 5.40 0.03 2.54
CA ASN A 100 4.33 1.00 2.76
C ASN A 100 3.36 1.05 1.57
N SER A 101 3.24 -0.05 0.83
CA SER A 101 2.28 -0.12 -0.27
C SER A 101 0.85 -0.23 0.23
N PHE A 102 -0.09 0.34 -0.53
CA PHE A 102 -1.51 0.16 -0.23
C PHE A 102 -1.92 -1.30 -0.36
N GLU A 103 -1.27 -2.03 -1.27
CA GLU A 103 -1.57 -3.44 -1.46
C GLU A 103 -1.32 -4.25 -0.18
N GLU A 104 -0.21 -4.01 0.51
CA GLU A 104 0.07 -4.71 1.76
C GLU A 104 -0.95 -4.37 2.82
N GLY A 105 -1.29 -3.09 2.97
CA GLY A 105 -2.33 -2.67 3.91
C GLY A 105 -3.69 -3.27 3.59
N TYR A 106 -4.04 -3.31 2.31
CA TYR A 106 -5.27 -3.91 1.83
C TYR A 106 -5.33 -5.40 2.15
N GLN A 107 -4.25 -6.13 1.84
CA GLN A 107 -4.21 -7.57 2.09
C GLN A 107 -4.26 -7.88 3.59
N ALA A 108 -3.55 -7.12 4.39
CA ALA A 108 -3.58 -7.29 5.84
C ALA A 108 -4.99 -7.05 6.40
N ALA A 109 -5.63 -5.98 5.97
CA ALA A 109 -7.00 -5.67 6.40
C ALA A 109 -7.97 -6.76 5.96
N TYR A 110 -7.81 -7.28 4.75
CA TYR A 110 -8.66 -8.36 4.24
C TYR A 110 -8.52 -9.63 5.09
N ARG A 111 -7.30 -10.01 5.43
CA ARG A 111 -7.05 -11.22 6.23
C ARG A 111 -7.60 -11.09 7.65
N GLU A 112 -7.53 -9.90 8.21
CA GLU A 112 -7.93 -9.66 9.61
C GLU A 112 -9.39 -9.27 9.77
N PHE A 113 -10.08 -8.99 8.67
CA PHE A 113 -11.46 -8.52 8.73
C PHE A 113 -12.41 -9.59 9.26
N LYS A 114 -13.24 -9.19 10.22
CA LYS A 114 -14.30 -10.02 10.77
C LYS A 114 -15.54 -9.19 10.97
N PHE A 115 -16.69 -9.79 10.74
CA PHE A 115 -17.97 -9.13 11.03
C PHE A 115 -18.28 -9.23 12.51
N ASP A 116 -18.56 -8.09 13.14
CA ASP A 116 -18.96 -8.03 14.54
C ASP A 116 -20.40 -8.54 14.69
N GLY A 117 -20.63 -9.30 15.77
CA GLY A 117 -21.98 -9.74 16.11
C GLY A 117 -22.57 -10.79 15.21
N GLY A 118 -21.80 -11.35 14.29
CA GLY A 118 -22.26 -12.41 13.44
C GLY A 118 -22.32 -13.76 14.17
N PRO A 119 -22.81 -14.82 13.49
CA PRO A 119 -22.89 -16.15 14.09
C PRO A 119 -21.54 -16.80 14.31
N ALA A 120 -20.47 -16.08 14.18
CA ALA A 120 -19.14 -16.56 14.46
C ALA A 120 -18.94 -17.06 15.88
N HIS A 121 -19.86 -16.69 16.77
CA HIS A 121 -19.85 -17.11 18.15
C HIS A 121 -20.56 -18.45 18.38
N GLU A 122 -21.17 -18.99 17.38
CA GLU A 122 -21.89 -20.25 17.48
C GLU A 122 -21.00 -21.45 17.30
#